data_b2cec174b64d66c288fce832495be53e
#
_entry.id   b2cec174b64d66c288fce832495be53e
#
_cell.length_a   1.000
_cell.length_b   1.000
_cell.length_c   1.000
_cell.angle_alpha   90.00
_cell.angle_beta   90.00
_cell.angle_gamma   90.00
#
_symmetry.space_group_name_H-M   'P 1'
#
loop_
_entity.id
_entity.type
_entity.pdbx_description
1 polymer ?
#
loop_
_entity_poly.entity_id
_entity_poly.type
_entity_poly.pdbx_seq_one_letter_code
_entity_poly.pdbx_strand_id
1 'polypeptide(L)'
;VNQPQSIVVEFDAADVRRDFPILAQEINGHPLVYLDNAATTQKPEVVIEAIADYYRSDNANVHRGVHTLSDRATQKFEAARESVARFLGVSDSREVLWTRGTTESINLVAYSWARQQLRTGDRILVPWLEHHSDIVPWQLAAQATGAEVVPVPVTDRGEIDLDAFDELLDDRVRLVAVNHVSNALGTINPVEEIARRARAAGALVLVDGAQAVGHFPVNVEALGCDFYTFSGHKLFGPTGIGVLWGRGELLDAMPPFLGGGEMIERVSFAGSTFNALPFKFEAGTPHIAGAIGLAAAIDYLSGVDRAAAAAHEETLLAETIARTADIPGLRRIGAPTRSAGIFSFVMDGCHPSDLGMLLDEQGIAVRTGHHCAQPLMERLAVPGTVRASYSMYNTLEDVEALVAGIRKAHTLFS
;
A
#
# COMPACT_ATOMS: atom_id res chain seq x y z
N VAL A 1 36.14 -30.37 -4.50
CA VAL A 1 35.12 -29.64 -5.29
C VAL A 1 34.79 -28.41 -4.48
N ASN A 2 35.42 -27.26 -4.84
CA ASN A 2 35.10 -25.96 -4.24
C ASN A 2 33.69 -25.56 -4.67
N GLN A 3 32.79 -25.39 -3.71
CA GLN A 3 31.54 -24.65 -3.95
C GLN A 3 31.90 -23.19 -4.26
N PRO A 4 31.32 -22.57 -5.29
CA PRO A 4 31.53 -21.15 -5.52
C PRO A 4 30.95 -20.40 -4.31
N GLN A 5 31.78 -19.60 -3.64
CA GLN A 5 31.32 -18.59 -2.70
C GLN A 5 30.44 -17.64 -3.50
N SER A 6 29.13 -17.61 -3.20
CA SER A 6 28.25 -16.57 -3.67
C SER A 6 28.81 -15.24 -3.18
N ILE A 7 29.23 -14.40 -4.10
CA ILE A 7 29.53 -13.00 -3.81
C ILE A 7 28.17 -12.39 -3.42
N VAL A 8 27.95 -12.19 -2.14
CA VAL A 8 26.82 -11.36 -1.66
C VAL A 8 27.18 -9.95 -2.11
N VAL A 9 26.56 -9.47 -3.17
CA VAL A 9 26.65 -8.06 -3.54
C VAL A 9 25.86 -7.33 -2.45
N GLU A 10 26.58 -6.59 -1.62
CA GLU A 10 25.97 -5.75 -0.58
C GLU A 10 25.10 -4.69 -1.26
N PHE A 11 23.87 -4.52 -0.80
CA PHE A 11 22.94 -3.52 -1.34
C PHE A 11 23.45 -2.12 -0.98
N ASP A 12 23.76 -1.30 -1.99
CA ASP A 12 24.26 0.06 -1.79
C ASP A 12 23.10 1.08 -1.68
N ALA A 13 22.58 1.23 -0.46
CA ALA A 13 21.53 2.19 -0.16
C ALA A 13 21.98 3.65 -0.38
N ALA A 14 23.26 3.95 -0.22
CA ALA A 14 23.81 5.29 -0.44
C ALA A 14 23.82 5.65 -1.94
N ASP A 15 24.03 4.67 -2.81
CA ASP A 15 23.91 4.84 -4.25
C ASP A 15 22.45 5.11 -4.65
N VAL A 16 21.54 4.26 -4.19
CA VAL A 16 20.09 4.42 -4.42
C VAL A 16 19.58 5.77 -3.89
N ARG A 17 20.03 6.22 -2.72
CA ARG A 17 19.62 7.50 -2.11
C ARG A 17 19.88 8.72 -3.01
N ARG A 18 20.93 8.68 -3.84
CA ARG A 18 21.26 9.78 -4.77
C ARG A 18 20.21 10.02 -5.84
N ASP A 19 19.43 9.01 -6.17
CA ASP A 19 18.34 9.13 -7.14
C ASP A 19 17.13 9.91 -6.61
N PHE A 20 17.09 10.20 -5.30
CA PHE A 20 15.98 10.87 -4.61
C PHE A 20 16.37 12.30 -4.16
N PRO A 21 16.16 13.32 -4.99
CA PRO A 21 16.69 14.66 -4.76
C PRO A 21 16.23 15.31 -3.46
N ILE A 22 15.00 15.00 -3.01
CA ILE A 22 14.44 15.53 -1.76
C ILE A 22 15.26 15.14 -0.52
N LEU A 23 15.98 14.02 -0.56
CA LEU A 23 16.74 13.51 0.58
C LEU A 23 18.06 14.26 0.82
N ALA A 24 18.45 15.15 -0.10
CA ALA A 24 19.66 15.96 0.00
C ALA A 24 19.46 17.28 0.77
N GLN A 25 18.25 17.56 1.28
CA GLN A 25 17.96 18.80 1.97
C GLN A 25 18.22 18.73 3.48
N GLU A 26 18.28 19.91 4.11
CA GLU A 26 18.30 20.07 5.56
C GLU A 26 16.94 20.53 6.08
N ILE A 27 16.55 20.01 7.26
CA ILE A 27 15.36 20.40 8.00
C ILE A 27 15.80 20.86 9.40
N ASN A 28 15.39 22.06 9.79
CA ASN A 28 15.75 22.66 11.08
C ASN A 28 17.28 22.74 11.33
N GLY A 29 18.09 22.86 10.24
CA GLY A 29 19.56 22.89 10.31
C GLY A 29 20.23 21.53 10.49
N HIS A 30 19.49 20.44 10.28
CA HIS A 30 19.96 19.05 10.33
C HIS A 30 19.71 18.36 8.98
N PRO A 31 20.58 17.43 8.53
CA PRO A 31 20.29 16.58 7.37
C PRO A 31 18.95 15.87 7.55
N LEU A 32 18.15 15.81 6.47
CA LEU A 32 16.85 15.12 6.49
C LEU A 32 17.04 13.61 6.72
N VAL A 33 16.44 13.10 7.78
CA VAL A 33 16.24 11.68 8.09
C VAL A 33 14.76 11.35 7.87
N TYR A 34 14.42 10.85 6.67
CA TYR A 34 13.03 10.58 6.31
C TYR A 34 12.63 9.16 6.65
N LEU A 35 11.79 9.00 7.67
CA LEU A 35 11.31 7.72 8.22
C LEU A 35 9.78 7.61 8.25
N ASP A 36 9.07 8.33 7.36
CA ASP A 36 7.61 8.23 7.19
C ASP A 36 7.21 7.55 5.87
N ASN A 37 8.00 6.55 5.43
CA ASN A 37 7.80 5.86 4.16
C ASN A 37 6.47 5.09 4.07
N ALA A 38 5.98 4.55 5.17
CA ALA A 38 4.68 3.88 5.21
C ALA A 38 3.48 4.84 5.02
N ALA A 39 3.68 6.16 5.14
CA ALA A 39 2.69 7.16 4.75
C ALA A 39 2.80 7.48 3.26
N THR A 40 4.01 7.81 2.78
CA THR A 40 4.33 8.02 1.36
C THR A 40 5.83 7.84 1.17
N THR A 41 6.26 7.14 0.12
CA THR A 41 7.68 7.07 -0.26
C THR A 41 8.12 8.33 -0.99
N GLN A 42 9.41 8.63 -1.02
CA GLN A 42 9.97 9.68 -1.86
C GLN A 42 10.01 9.25 -3.33
N LYS A 43 10.25 10.21 -4.24
CA LYS A 43 10.19 9.98 -5.69
C LYS A 43 11.59 10.10 -6.28
N PRO A 44 12.05 9.09 -7.06
CA PRO A 44 13.31 9.24 -7.78
C PRO A 44 13.16 10.25 -8.92
N GLU A 45 14.25 10.88 -9.29
CA GLU A 45 14.29 11.92 -10.35
C GLU A 45 13.64 11.46 -11.64
N VAL A 46 13.84 10.21 -12.03
CA VAL A 46 13.23 9.65 -13.26
C VAL A 46 11.70 9.68 -13.27
N VAL A 47 11.07 9.58 -12.12
CA VAL A 47 9.60 9.68 -11.98
C VAL A 47 9.14 11.14 -12.08
N ILE A 48 9.88 12.05 -11.48
CA ILE A 48 9.62 13.51 -11.54
C ILE A 48 9.71 13.96 -13.00
N GLU A 49 10.79 13.61 -13.68
CA GLU A 49 11.02 13.98 -15.08
C GLU A 49 10.02 13.31 -16.03
N ALA A 50 9.62 12.05 -15.82
CA ALA A 50 8.62 11.39 -16.66
C ALA A 50 7.27 12.16 -16.66
N ILE A 51 6.86 12.68 -15.50
CA ILE A 51 5.65 13.49 -15.37
C ILE A 51 5.85 14.87 -16.02
N ALA A 52 6.99 15.50 -15.78
CA ALA A 52 7.32 16.80 -16.36
C ALA A 52 7.41 16.76 -17.88
N ASP A 53 8.04 15.73 -18.44
CA ASP A 53 8.20 15.53 -19.89
C ASP A 53 6.88 15.24 -20.57
N TYR A 54 5.98 14.48 -19.95
CA TYR A 54 4.64 14.30 -20.47
C TYR A 54 3.94 15.65 -20.68
N TYR A 55 3.96 16.52 -19.67
CA TYR A 55 3.33 17.84 -19.78
C TYR A 55 4.05 18.79 -20.75
N ARG A 56 5.38 18.69 -20.89
CA ARG A 56 6.16 19.53 -21.81
C ARG A 56 5.95 19.14 -23.28
N SER A 57 5.75 17.83 -23.55
CA SER A 57 5.93 17.30 -24.92
C SER A 57 4.74 16.53 -25.50
N ASP A 58 3.90 15.88 -24.66
CA ASP A 58 2.91 14.91 -25.13
C ASP A 58 1.51 15.11 -24.50
N ASN A 59 1.28 16.20 -23.75
CA ASN A 59 0.02 16.42 -23.08
C ASN A 59 -1.16 16.53 -24.04
N ALA A 60 -2.01 15.50 -24.05
CA ALA A 60 -3.27 15.44 -24.79
C ALA A 60 -4.25 14.50 -24.10
N ASN A 61 -5.55 14.61 -24.43
CA ASN A 61 -6.52 13.60 -24.01
C ASN A 61 -6.27 12.28 -24.75
N VAL A 62 -6.60 11.16 -24.11
CA VAL A 62 -6.37 9.80 -24.64
C VAL A 62 -7.59 9.24 -25.35
N HIS A 63 -7.40 8.23 -26.20
CA HIS A 63 -8.37 7.36 -26.90
C HIS A 63 -9.22 8.03 -27.99
N ARG A 64 -9.64 9.29 -27.88
CA ARG A 64 -10.62 9.90 -28.78
C ARG A 64 -10.08 11.00 -29.70
N GLY A 65 -8.83 11.41 -29.52
CA GLY A 65 -8.23 12.41 -30.40
C GLY A 65 -7.76 11.81 -31.71
N VAL A 66 -7.96 12.55 -32.82
CA VAL A 66 -7.51 12.13 -34.18
C VAL A 66 -6.23 12.87 -34.58
N HIS A 67 -5.35 13.15 -33.62
CA HIS A 67 -4.10 13.87 -33.84
C HIS A 67 -2.92 13.21 -33.10
N THR A 68 -1.70 13.41 -33.63
CA THR A 68 -0.46 12.77 -33.16
C THR A 68 -0.23 12.87 -31.64
N LEU A 69 -0.54 13.99 -31.01
CA LEU A 69 -0.35 14.12 -29.54
C LEU A 69 -1.29 13.18 -28.76
N SER A 70 -2.55 13.03 -29.20
CA SER A 70 -3.49 12.09 -28.60
C SER A 70 -3.03 10.63 -28.77
N ASP A 71 -2.50 10.28 -29.95
CA ASP A 71 -1.96 8.94 -30.20
C ASP A 71 -0.77 8.65 -29.28
N ARG A 72 0.18 9.60 -29.11
CA ARG A 72 1.32 9.46 -28.21
C ARG A 72 0.89 9.33 -26.74
N ALA A 73 -0.03 10.18 -26.30
CA ALA A 73 -0.57 10.12 -24.93
C ALA A 73 -1.26 8.78 -24.68
N THR A 74 -2.08 8.29 -25.64
CA THR A 74 -2.77 7.00 -25.55
C THR A 74 -1.77 5.85 -25.46
N GLN A 75 -0.73 5.83 -26.33
CA GLN A 75 0.30 4.80 -26.29
C GLN A 75 1.03 4.74 -24.97
N LYS A 76 1.42 5.90 -24.40
CA LYS A 76 2.07 5.96 -23.09
C LYS A 76 1.15 5.51 -21.96
N PHE A 77 -0.12 5.90 -21.99
CA PHE A 77 -1.11 5.56 -20.98
C PHE A 77 -1.42 4.06 -20.96
N GLU A 78 -1.61 3.43 -22.13
CA GLU A 78 -1.86 1.99 -22.21
C GLU A 78 -0.58 1.17 -21.94
N ALA A 79 0.59 1.63 -22.37
CA ALA A 79 1.86 1.01 -22.00
C ALA A 79 2.09 1.02 -20.48
N ALA A 80 1.63 2.08 -19.78
CA ALA A 80 1.66 2.13 -18.31
C ALA A 80 0.77 1.04 -17.69
N ARG A 81 -0.42 0.78 -18.23
CA ARG A 81 -1.31 -0.29 -17.80
C ARG A 81 -0.66 -1.66 -17.97
N GLU A 82 -0.01 -1.90 -19.11
CA GLU A 82 0.73 -3.13 -19.37
C GLU A 82 1.92 -3.30 -18.42
N SER A 83 2.62 -2.20 -18.07
CA SER A 83 3.70 -2.23 -17.08
C SER A 83 3.20 -2.67 -15.71
N VAL A 84 2.04 -2.14 -15.26
CA VAL A 84 1.39 -2.57 -14.02
C VAL A 84 0.97 -4.04 -14.09
N ALA A 85 0.39 -4.50 -15.20
CA ALA A 85 -0.02 -5.89 -15.35
C ALA A 85 1.19 -6.83 -15.20
N ARG A 86 2.28 -6.55 -15.90
CA ARG A 86 3.55 -7.32 -15.75
C ARG A 86 4.09 -7.28 -14.33
N PHE A 87 4.05 -6.12 -13.67
CA PHE A 87 4.53 -5.93 -12.30
C PHE A 87 3.76 -6.78 -11.28
N LEU A 88 2.46 -6.97 -11.49
CA LEU A 88 1.59 -7.82 -10.65
C LEU A 88 1.54 -9.29 -11.09
N GLY A 89 2.19 -9.66 -12.20
CA GLY A 89 2.14 -11.01 -12.77
C GLY A 89 0.81 -11.35 -13.42
N VAL A 90 0.08 -10.34 -13.94
CA VAL A 90 -1.23 -10.47 -14.59
C VAL A 90 -1.06 -10.66 -16.09
N SER A 91 -1.78 -11.62 -16.66
CA SER A 91 -1.72 -11.96 -18.08
C SER A 91 -2.61 -11.06 -18.98
N ASP A 92 -3.69 -10.51 -18.44
CA ASP A 92 -4.62 -9.64 -19.16
C ASP A 92 -4.66 -8.23 -18.55
N SER A 93 -4.05 -7.26 -19.21
CA SER A 93 -3.99 -5.87 -18.74
C SER A 93 -5.37 -5.20 -18.61
N ARG A 94 -6.43 -5.75 -19.24
CA ARG A 94 -7.80 -5.26 -19.08
C ARG A 94 -8.36 -5.46 -17.66
N GLU A 95 -7.76 -6.33 -16.86
CA GLU A 95 -8.09 -6.55 -15.46
C GLU A 95 -7.45 -5.52 -14.52
N VAL A 96 -6.62 -4.63 -15.05
CA VAL A 96 -5.97 -3.52 -14.32
C VAL A 96 -6.76 -2.25 -14.51
N LEU A 97 -7.35 -1.73 -13.44
CA LEU A 97 -8.16 -0.52 -13.43
C LEU A 97 -7.40 0.62 -12.75
N TRP A 98 -7.45 1.81 -13.36
CA TRP A 98 -6.92 3.01 -12.76
C TRP A 98 -7.90 3.59 -11.73
N THR A 99 -7.37 3.93 -10.58
CA THR A 99 -8.10 4.61 -9.50
C THR A 99 -7.26 5.76 -8.95
N ARG A 100 -7.79 6.52 -8.00
CA ARG A 100 -7.00 7.57 -7.30
C ARG A 100 -6.11 7.02 -6.18
N GLY A 101 -6.25 5.74 -5.85
CA GLY A 101 -5.50 5.05 -4.79
C GLY A 101 -6.32 3.90 -4.19
N THR A 102 -5.70 3.17 -3.28
CA THR A 102 -6.27 2.01 -2.58
C THR A 102 -7.66 2.30 -1.99
N THR A 103 -7.85 3.45 -1.38
CA THR A 103 -9.16 3.83 -0.81
C THR A 103 -10.26 3.83 -1.86
N GLU A 104 -10.03 4.40 -3.05
CA GLU A 104 -11.03 4.38 -4.13
C GLU A 104 -11.22 2.97 -4.68
N SER A 105 -10.16 2.19 -4.82
CA SER A 105 -10.22 0.80 -5.28
C SER A 105 -11.12 -0.06 -4.39
N ILE A 106 -10.94 0.03 -3.07
CA ILE A 106 -11.78 -0.71 -2.10
C ILE A 106 -13.22 -0.21 -2.14
N ASN A 107 -13.44 1.11 -2.22
CA ASN A 107 -14.79 1.66 -2.36
C ASN A 107 -15.47 1.22 -3.67
N LEU A 108 -14.72 1.08 -4.78
CA LEU A 108 -15.24 0.57 -6.04
C LEU A 108 -15.77 -0.86 -5.86
N VAL A 109 -14.99 -1.75 -5.23
CA VAL A 109 -15.44 -3.12 -4.96
C VAL A 109 -16.61 -3.14 -3.99
N ALA A 110 -16.57 -2.34 -2.92
CA ALA A 110 -17.66 -2.24 -1.95
C ALA A 110 -18.96 -1.73 -2.58
N TYR A 111 -18.90 -0.76 -3.48
CA TYR A 111 -20.06 -0.20 -4.16
C TYR A 111 -20.57 -1.12 -5.28
N SER A 112 -19.69 -1.56 -6.19
CA SER A 112 -20.09 -2.25 -7.42
C SER A 112 -20.29 -3.76 -7.20
N TRP A 113 -19.47 -4.40 -6.33
CA TRP A 113 -19.63 -5.82 -6.03
C TRP A 113 -20.46 -6.04 -4.76
N ALA A 114 -20.03 -5.51 -3.60
CA ALA A 114 -20.63 -5.89 -2.32
C ALA A 114 -22.11 -5.51 -2.22
N ARG A 115 -22.49 -4.29 -2.63
CA ARG A 115 -23.91 -3.86 -2.61
C ARG A 115 -24.81 -4.65 -3.54
N GLN A 116 -24.25 -5.30 -4.58
CA GLN A 116 -25.04 -6.11 -5.51
C GLN A 116 -25.16 -7.56 -5.07
N GLN A 117 -24.13 -8.11 -4.43
CA GLN A 117 -24.02 -9.51 -4.11
C GLN A 117 -24.44 -9.85 -2.68
N LEU A 118 -24.14 -8.97 -1.72
CA LEU A 118 -24.43 -9.25 -0.31
C LEU A 118 -25.91 -9.15 0.03
N ARG A 119 -26.31 -9.95 0.99
CA ARG A 119 -27.68 -10.04 1.52
C ARG A 119 -27.65 -10.05 3.05
N THR A 120 -28.81 -9.84 3.67
CA THR A 120 -28.96 -9.96 5.13
C THR A 120 -28.46 -11.30 5.64
N GLY A 121 -27.55 -11.24 6.61
CA GLY A 121 -26.91 -12.41 7.23
C GLY A 121 -25.60 -12.85 6.59
N ASP A 122 -25.25 -12.32 5.40
CA ASP A 122 -23.92 -12.52 4.85
C ASP A 122 -22.85 -11.79 5.70
N ARG A 123 -21.60 -12.28 5.66
CA ARG A 123 -20.50 -11.79 6.46
C ARG A 123 -19.33 -11.34 5.60
N ILE A 124 -18.66 -10.27 6.06
CA ILE A 124 -17.38 -9.79 5.56
C ILE A 124 -16.39 -9.92 6.71
N LEU A 125 -15.34 -10.72 6.55
CA LEU A 125 -14.28 -10.85 7.55
C LEU A 125 -13.21 -9.78 7.31
N VAL A 126 -12.87 -9.02 8.36
CA VAL A 126 -11.90 -7.91 8.32
C VAL A 126 -11.01 -7.99 9.55
N PRO A 127 -9.69 -8.19 9.43
CA PRO A 127 -8.79 -8.24 10.57
C PRO A 127 -8.70 -6.92 11.34
N TRP A 128 -8.42 -6.99 12.63
CA TRP A 128 -8.14 -5.81 13.46
C TRP A 128 -6.91 -5.00 13.01
N LEU A 129 -6.08 -5.59 12.13
CA LEU A 129 -4.89 -4.96 11.55
C LEU A 129 -5.20 -3.94 10.45
N GLU A 130 -6.47 -3.84 10.01
CA GLU A 130 -6.78 -3.13 8.77
C GLU A 130 -6.67 -1.61 8.90
N HIS A 131 -6.25 -1.00 7.80
CA HIS A 131 -6.36 0.44 7.60
C HIS A 131 -7.85 0.83 7.50
N HIS A 132 -8.20 2.05 7.94
CA HIS A 132 -9.59 2.53 7.86
C HIS A 132 -10.21 2.43 6.46
N SER A 133 -9.41 2.53 5.40
CA SER A 133 -9.88 2.34 4.01
C SER A 133 -10.33 0.92 3.70
N ASP A 134 -9.93 -0.05 4.50
CA ASP A 134 -10.34 -1.46 4.38
C ASP A 134 -11.29 -1.90 5.52
N ILE A 135 -11.88 -0.95 6.23
CA ILE A 135 -12.92 -1.17 7.23
C ILE A 135 -14.19 -0.41 6.84
N VAL A 136 -14.08 0.91 6.67
CA VAL A 136 -15.25 1.81 6.51
C VAL A 136 -16.07 1.51 5.26
N PRO A 137 -15.51 1.23 4.08
CA PRO A 137 -16.30 0.88 2.90
C PRO A 137 -17.16 -0.37 3.10
N TRP A 138 -16.65 -1.36 3.84
CA TRP A 138 -17.39 -2.57 4.16
C TRP A 138 -18.54 -2.32 5.15
N GLN A 139 -18.33 -1.44 6.14
CA GLN A 139 -19.41 -1.00 7.04
C GLN A 139 -20.53 -0.31 6.26
N LEU A 140 -20.19 0.56 5.30
CA LEU A 140 -21.19 1.23 4.44
C LEU A 140 -21.91 0.24 3.52
N ALA A 141 -21.23 -0.76 2.99
CA ALA A 141 -21.83 -1.82 2.19
C ALA A 141 -22.77 -2.70 3.05
N ALA A 142 -22.31 -3.09 4.25
CA ALA A 142 -23.10 -3.87 5.20
C ALA A 142 -24.38 -3.15 5.63
N GLN A 143 -24.31 -1.86 5.95
CA GLN A 143 -25.47 -1.04 6.25
C GLN A 143 -26.50 -1.00 5.11
N ALA A 144 -26.04 -0.99 3.85
CA ALA A 144 -26.89 -0.96 2.69
C ALA A 144 -27.56 -2.31 2.35
N THR A 145 -26.97 -3.43 2.77
CA THR A 145 -27.38 -4.80 2.36
C THR A 145 -27.95 -5.63 3.49
N GLY A 146 -27.71 -5.25 4.75
CA GLY A 146 -28.02 -6.04 5.93
C GLY A 146 -26.99 -7.15 6.23
N ALA A 147 -25.84 -7.11 5.57
CA ALA A 147 -24.68 -7.95 5.89
C ALA A 147 -23.99 -7.48 7.18
N GLU A 148 -23.03 -8.27 7.66
CA GLU A 148 -22.26 -7.98 8.87
C GLU A 148 -20.76 -7.87 8.55
N VAL A 149 -20.08 -6.87 9.14
CA VAL A 149 -18.60 -6.82 9.18
C VAL A 149 -18.15 -7.50 10.47
N VAL A 150 -17.40 -8.58 10.34
CA VAL A 150 -16.94 -9.39 11.46
C VAL A 150 -15.43 -9.23 11.63
N PRO A 151 -14.96 -8.70 12.76
CA PRO A 151 -13.54 -8.50 12.99
C PRO A 151 -12.83 -9.84 13.24
N VAL A 152 -11.74 -10.09 12.53
CA VAL A 152 -10.85 -11.23 12.80
C VAL A 152 -9.84 -10.82 13.87
N PRO A 153 -9.72 -11.60 14.98
CA PRO A 153 -8.78 -11.30 16.05
C PRO A 153 -7.32 -11.27 15.58
N VAL A 154 -6.52 -10.52 16.34
CA VAL A 154 -5.05 -10.49 16.21
C VAL A 154 -4.40 -10.84 17.53
N THR A 155 -3.23 -11.48 17.46
CA THR A 155 -2.41 -11.82 18.61
C THR A 155 -1.78 -10.56 19.24
N ASP A 156 -1.20 -10.69 20.44
CA ASP A 156 -0.45 -9.60 21.08
C ASP A 156 0.83 -9.22 20.31
N ARG A 157 1.29 -10.09 19.40
CA ARG A 157 2.39 -9.82 18.49
C ARG A 157 1.98 -8.94 17.29
N GLY A 158 0.65 -8.73 17.09
CA GLY A 158 0.11 -8.02 15.94
C GLY A 158 0.07 -8.87 14.67
N GLU A 159 -0.19 -10.16 14.80
CA GLU A 159 -0.39 -11.12 13.71
C GLU A 159 -1.85 -11.57 13.67
N ILE A 160 -2.41 -11.89 12.52
CA ILE A 160 -3.76 -12.43 12.40
C ILE A 160 -3.80 -13.78 13.13
N ASP A 161 -4.80 -13.97 14.00
CA ASP A 161 -5.08 -15.24 14.66
C ASP A 161 -5.77 -16.18 13.66
N LEU A 162 -4.99 -17.10 13.08
CA LEU A 162 -5.47 -18.01 12.05
C LEU A 162 -6.42 -19.11 12.59
N ASP A 163 -6.34 -19.44 13.87
CA ASP A 163 -7.28 -20.39 14.50
C ASP A 163 -8.64 -19.72 14.67
N ALA A 164 -8.65 -18.49 15.19
CA ALA A 164 -9.88 -17.70 15.27
C ALA A 164 -10.44 -17.36 13.88
N PHE A 165 -9.60 -17.15 12.88
CA PHE A 165 -10.04 -16.98 11.50
C PHE A 165 -10.79 -18.20 10.97
N ASP A 166 -10.28 -19.41 11.22
CA ASP A 166 -10.93 -20.66 10.82
C ASP A 166 -12.28 -20.85 11.52
N GLU A 167 -12.40 -20.49 12.79
CA GLU A 167 -13.67 -20.56 13.54
C GLU A 167 -14.74 -19.60 12.98
N LEU A 168 -14.30 -18.47 12.38
CA LEU A 168 -15.20 -17.48 11.78
C LEU A 168 -15.62 -17.84 10.35
N LEU A 169 -14.88 -18.71 9.64
CA LEU A 169 -15.15 -19.13 8.28
C LEU A 169 -16.34 -20.13 8.26
N ASP A 170 -17.52 -19.58 7.95
CA ASP A 170 -18.73 -20.38 7.72
C ASP A 170 -19.34 -20.07 6.33
N ASP A 171 -20.44 -20.72 5.99
CA ASP A 171 -21.14 -20.59 4.70
C ASP A 171 -21.79 -19.22 4.46
N ARG A 172 -21.80 -18.32 5.46
CA ARG A 172 -22.27 -16.95 5.37
C ARG A 172 -21.14 -15.97 4.96
N VAL A 173 -19.88 -16.37 5.07
CA VAL A 173 -18.77 -15.53 4.68
C VAL A 173 -18.72 -15.39 3.17
N ARG A 174 -18.81 -14.15 2.67
CA ARG A 174 -18.78 -13.84 1.23
C ARG A 174 -17.50 -13.17 0.81
N LEU A 175 -16.85 -12.46 1.72
CA LEU A 175 -15.63 -11.70 1.44
C LEU A 175 -14.70 -11.74 2.66
N VAL A 176 -13.43 -11.89 2.41
CA VAL A 176 -12.33 -11.58 3.33
C VAL A 176 -11.57 -10.39 2.76
N ALA A 177 -11.49 -9.29 3.53
CA ALA A 177 -10.71 -8.12 3.16
C ALA A 177 -9.51 -8.03 4.10
N VAL A 178 -8.28 -8.08 3.56
CA VAL A 178 -7.06 -8.22 4.35
C VAL A 178 -5.92 -7.43 3.75
N ASN A 179 -5.13 -6.72 4.59
CA ASN A 179 -3.90 -6.10 4.13
C ASN A 179 -2.78 -7.13 3.97
N HIS A 180 -1.96 -6.96 2.94
CA HIS A 180 -0.77 -7.79 2.73
C HIS A 180 0.32 -7.47 3.75
N VAL A 181 0.48 -6.16 4.06
CA VAL A 181 1.41 -5.66 5.08
C VAL A 181 0.70 -4.60 5.90
N SER A 182 0.75 -4.73 7.22
CA SER A 182 0.19 -3.73 8.13
C SER A 182 0.97 -2.41 8.05
N ASN A 183 0.27 -1.33 7.78
CA ASN A 183 0.85 0.01 7.78
C ASN A 183 1.22 0.52 9.18
N ALA A 184 0.69 -0.09 10.23
CA ALA A 184 0.94 0.29 11.61
C ALA A 184 2.09 -0.49 12.26
N LEU A 185 2.22 -1.77 11.97
CA LEU A 185 3.17 -2.67 12.63
C LEU A 185 4.21 -3.29 11.71
N GLY A 186 4.00 -3.19 10.39
CA GLY A 186 4.84 -3.85 9.39
C GLY A 186 4.58 -5.36 9.25
N THR A 187 3.63 -5.92 9.98
CA THR A 187 3.29 -7.34 9.90
C THR A 187 3.04 -7.76 8.45
N ILE A 188 3.79 -8.73 7.95
CA ILE A 188 3.56 -9.36 6.64
C ILE A 188 2.60 -10.52 6.87
N ASN A 189 1.36 -10.36 6.41
CA ASN A 189 0.30 -11.34 6.58
C ASN A 189 0.43 -12.49 5.60
N PRO A 190 0.03 -13.72 5.99
CA PRO A 190 0.07 -14.92 5.13
C PRO A 190 -1.12 -14.94 4.16
N VAL A 191 -1.19 -13.96 3.23
CA VAL A 191 -2.37 -13.75 2.37
C VAL A 191 -2.67 -14.91 1.44
N GLU A 192 -1.64 -15.66 0.97
CA GLU A 192 -1.83 -16.86 0.18
C GLU A 192 -2.60 -17.94 0.97
N GLU A 193 -2.22 -18.16 2.23
CA GLU A 193 -2.87 -19.12 3.12
C GLU A 193 -4.30 -18.67 3.47
N ILE A 194 -4.51 -17.39 3.74
CA ILE A 194 -5.83 -16.80 4.00
C ILE A 194 -6.71 -16.95 2.75
N ALA A 195 -6.20 -16.64 1.56
CA ALA A 195 -6.93 -16.80 0.31
C ALA A 195 -7.31 -18.25 0.03
N ARG A 196 -6.40 -19.19 0.29
CA ARG A 196 -6.67 -20.63 0.15
C ARG A 196 -7.81 -21.10 1.07
N ARG A 197 -7.80 -20.68 2.34
CA ARG A 197 -8.84 -21.02 3.34
C ARG A 197 -10.18 -20.37 2.97
N ALA A 198 -10.19 -19.07 2.68
CA ALA A 198 -11.39 -18.33 2.28
C ALA A 198 -12.06 -18.94 1.04
N ARG A 199 -11.28 -19.27 0.02
CA ARG A 199 -11.76 -19.90 -1.21
C ARG A 199 -12.37 -21.30 -0.93
N ALA A 200 -11.78 -22.09 -0.02
CA ALA A 200 -12.32 -23.39 0.37
C ALA A 200 -13.71 -23.25 1.05
N ALA A 201 -13.98 -22.14 1.71
CA ALA A 201 -15.28 -21.78 2.29
C ALA A 201 -16.23 -21.07 1.28
N GLY A 202 -15.78 -20.83 0.05
CA GLY A 202 -16.58 -20.15 -0.99
C GLY A 202 -16.58 -18.61 -0.90
N ALA A 203 -15.71 -18.02 -0.09
CA ALA A 203 -15.56 -16.58 0.05
C ALA A 203 -14.54 -16.00 -0.94
N LEU A 204 -14.79 -14.79 -1.44
CA LEU A 204 -13.83 -14.02 -2.20
C LEU A 204 -12.80 -13.34 -1.28
N VAL A 205 -11.66 -12.95 -1.84
CA VAL A 205 -10.59 -12.28 -1.10
C VAL A 205 -10.16 -11.01 -1.82
N LEU A 206 -10.24 -9.88 -1.08
CA LEU A 206 -9.62 -8.62 -1.47
C LEU A 206 -8.36 -8.42 -0.64
N VAL A 207 -7.26 -8.10 -1.30
CA VAL A 207 -5.97 -7.82 -0.64
C VAL A 207 -5.59 -6.35 -0.82
N ASP A 208 -5.45 -5.63 0.29
CA ASP A 208 -4.81 -4.31 0.31
C ASP A 208 -3.29 -4.47 0.29
N GLY A 209 -2.70 -4.29 -0.90
CA GLY A 209 -1.27 -4.38 -1.14
C GLY A 209 -0.51 -3.07 -1.01
N ALA A 210 -1.15 -2.00 -0.49
CA ALA A 210 -0.58 -0.65 -0.48
C ALA A 210 0.80 -0.56 0.17
N GLN A 211 1.08 -1.37 1.18
CA GLN A 211 2.40 -1.42 1.83
C GLN A 211 3.32 -2.49 1.23
N ALA A 212 2.78 -3.50 0.55
CA ALA A 212 3.57 -4.65 0.11
C ALA A 212 4.36 -4.39 -1.16
N VAL A 213 3.72 -3.77 -2.18
CA VAL A 213 4.27 -3.65 -3.53
C VAL A 213 5.58 -2.86 -3.63
N GLY A 214 5.87 -1.99 -2.65
CA GLY A 214 7.13 -1.25 -2.57
C GLY A 214 8.28 -2.09 -2.00
N HIS A 215 7.99 -3.08 -1.15
CA HIS A 215 9.00 -3.83 -0.40
C HIS A 215 9.43 -5.13 -1.10
N PHE A 216 8.50 -5.87 -1.72
CA PHE A 216 8.80 -7.15 -2.34
C PHE A 216 7.96 -7.42 -3.60
N PRO A 217 8.40 -8.34 -4.48
CA PRO A 217 7.62 -8.74 -5.66
C PRO A 217 6.28 -9.38 -5.27
N VAL A 218 5.24 -9.05 -6.02
CA VAL A 218 3.89 -9.61 -5.84
C VAL A 218 3.44 -10.25 -7.15
N ASN A 219 2.86 -11.46 -7.06
CA ASN A 219 2.16 -12.11 -8.16
C ASN A 219 0.74 -12.43 -7.66
N VAL A 220 -0.24 -11.68 -8.15
CA VAL A 220 -1.63 -11.76 -7.66
C VAL A 220 -2.32 -13.07 -8.04
N GLU A 221 -1.95 -13.66 -9.19
CA GLU A 221 -2.47 -14.96 -9.61
C GLU A 221 -1.96 -16.08 -8.67
N ALA A 222 -0.68 -16.03 -8.28
CA ALA A 222 -0.09 -16.98 -7.34
C ALA A 222 -0.65 -16.82 -5.92
N LEU A 223 -0.94 -15.59 -5.47
CA LEU A 223 -1.59 -15.33 -4.18
C LEU A 223 -2.98 -15.92 -4.09
N GLY A 224 -3.65 -16.11 -5.24
CA GLY A 224 -4.98 -16.67 -5.28
C GLY A 224 -6.07 -15.75 -4.73
N CYS A 225 -5.86 -14.45 -4.66
CA CYS A 225 -6.89 -13.46 -4.32
C CYS A 225 -7.79 -13.16 -5.53
N ASP A 226 -8.90 -12.49 -5.29
CA ASP A 226 -9.88 -12.12 -6.31
C ASP A 226 -9.78 -10.65 -6.70
N PHE A 227 -9.33 -9.82 -5.76
CA PHE A 227 -9.01 -8.41 -5.94
C PHE A 227 -7.70 -8.06 -5.25
N TYR A 228 -6.90 -7.19 -5.87
CA TYR A 228 -5.67 -6.66 -5.30
C TYR A 228 -5.57 -5.17 -5.58
N THR A 229 -5.18 -4.37 -4.58
CA THR A 229 -5.12 -2.92 -4.74
C THR A 229 -3.88 -2.31 -4.12
N PHE A 230 -3.40 -1.22 -4.73
CA PHE A 230 -2.33 -0.41 -4.16
C PHE A 230 -2.39 1.05 -4.61
N SER A 231 -1.61 1.90 -3.94
CA SER A 231 -1.48 3.34 -4.24
C SER A 231 -0.09 3.64 -4.79
N GLY A 232 -0.02 4.41 -5.88
CA GLY A 232 1.23 4.76 -6.54
C GLY A 232 2.21 5.50 -5.63
N HIS A 233 1.71 6.40 -4.75
CA HIS A 233 2.56 7.20 -3.88
C HIS A 233 3.33 6.42 -2.80
N LYS A 234 3.03 5.15 -2.60
CA LYS A 234 3.77 4.24 -1.71
C LYS A 234 4.73 3.32 -2.47
N LEU A 235 4.67 3.37 -3.80
CA LEU A 235 5.52 2.63 -4.74
C LEU A 235 6.44 3.59 -5.51
N PHE A 236 6.98 4.61 -4.83
CA PHE A 236 7.86 5.64 -5.42
C PHE A 236 7.23 6.45 -6.55
N GLY A 237 5.97 6.20 -6.87
CA GLY A 237 5.16 6.85 -7.90
C GLY A 237 4.42 8.09 -7.38
N PRO A 238 3.66 8.79 -8.23
CA PRO A 238 2.94 10.01 -7.87
C PRO A 238 1.73 9.75 -6.95
N THR A 239 1.27 10.81 -6.30
CA THR A 239 -0.03 10.84 -5.61
C THR A 239 -1.18 10.90 -6.60
N GLY A 240 -2.39 10.52 -6.16
CA GLY A 240 -3.62 10.65 -6.96
C GLY A 240 -3.77 9.60 -8.06
N ILE A 241 -2.92 8.58 -8.06
CA ILE A 241 -3.01 7.38 -8.90
C ILE A 241 -2.89 6.13 -8.05
N GLY A 242 -3.67 5.12 -8.35
CA GLY A 242 -3.62 3.79 -7.79
C GLY A 242 -4.18 2.76 -8.74
N VAL A 243 -4.18 1.53 -8.31
CA VAL A 243 -4.55 0.37 -9.10
C VAL A 243 -5.52 -0.50 -8.33
N LEU A 244 -6.55 -0.95 -9.02
CA LEU A 244 -7.32 -2.13 -8.67
C LEU A 244 -7.08 -3.18 -9.75
N TRP A 245 -6.55 -4.33 -9.38
CA TRP A 245 -6.67 -5.54 -10.16
C TRP A 245 -7.83 -6.37 -9.62
N GLY A 246 -8.59 -6.99 -10.51
CA GLY A 246 -9.64 -7.95 -10.16
C GLY A 246 -9.79 -8.98 -11.26
N ARG A 247 -10.24 -10.19 -10.89
CA ARG A 247 -10.49 -11.26 -11.86
C ARG A 247 -11.53 -10.81 -12.89
N GLY A 248 -11.22 -11.00 -14.18
CA GLY A 248 -12.03 -10.49 -15.29
C GLY A 248 -13.50 -10.83 -15.20
N GLU A 249 -13.84 -12.07 -14.85
CA GLU A 249 -15.22 -12.52 -14.68
C GLU A 249 -15.99 -11.78 -13.57
N LEU A 250 -15.30 -11.38 -12.48
CA LEU A 250 -15.90 -10.60 -11.41
C LEU A 250 -16.10 -9.15 -11.87
N LEU A 251 -15.09 -8.56 -12.47
CA LEU A 251 -15.16 -7.21 -13.01
C LEU A 251 -16.24 -7.08 -14.09
N ASP A 252 -16.37 -8.06 -14.99
CA ASP A 252 -17.40 -8.07 -16.02
C ASP A 252 -18.82 -8.15 -15.43
N ALA A 253 -19.00 -8.89 -14.35
CA ALA A 253 -20.28 -9.00 -13.67
C ALA A 253 -20.67 -7.77 -12.82
N MET A 254 -19.69 -6.93 -12.44
CA MET A 254 -19.93 -5.75 -11.61
C MET A 254 -20.52 -4.60 -12.45
N PRO A 255 -21.52 -3.84 -11.93
CA PRO A 255 -21.95 -2.60 -12.55
C PRO A 255 -20.85 -1.52 -12.44
N PRO A 256 -20.90 -0.48 -13.31
CA PRO A 256 -19.99 0.65 -13.21
C PRO A 256 -20.03 1.30 -11.82
N PHE A 257 -18.88 1.86 -11.40
CA PHE A 257 -18.74 2.61 -10.16
C PHE A 257 -19.13 4.08 -10.34
N LEU A 258 -18.57 4.73 -11.36
CA LEU A 258 -18.83 6.12 -11.72
C LEU A 258 -19.47 6.17 -13.10
N GLY A 259 -20.36 7.14 -13.32
CA GLY A 259 -20.96 7.41 -14.61
C GLY A 259 -20.39 8.67 -15.25
N GLY A 260 -20.13 8.63 -16.57
CA GLY A 260 -19.61 9.79 -17.30
C GLY A 260 -19.24 9.46 -18.74
N GLY A 261 -18.39 10.27 -19.33
CA GLY A 261 -17.74 9.96 -20.62
C GLY A 261 -16.74 8.82 -20.49
N GLU A 262 -16.21 8.32 -21.56
CA GLU A 262 -15.27 7.20 -21.71
C GLU A 262 -15.87 5.83 -21.37
N MET A 263 -16.52 5.67 -20.22
CA MET A 263 -17.03 4.40 -19.70
C MET A 263 -18.30 3.89 -20.40
N ILE A 264 -18.88 4.67 -21.30
CA ILE A 264 -20.14 4.38 -22.03
C ILE A 264 -19.84 3.90 -23.46
N GLU A 265 -20.62 2.95 -23.92
CA GLU A 265 -20.69 2.56 -25.34
C GLU A 265 -21.76 3.42 -26.06
N ARG A 266 -22.95 3.51 -25.48
CA ARG A 266 -24.07 4.30 -26.01
C ARG A 266 -24.84 5.00 -24.92
N VAL A 267 -25.25 6.24 -25.18
CA VAL A 267 -26.10 7.04 -24.26
C VAL A 267 -27.35 7.54 -24.99
N SER A 268 -28.50 7.43 -24.31
CA SER A 268 -29.74 8.07 -24.68
C SER A 268 -30.51 8.43 -23.42
N PHE A 269 -31.52 9.30 -23.54
CA PHE A 269 -32.39 9.59 -22.40
C PHE A 269 -33.24 8.38 -21.92
N ALA A 270 -33.35 7.33 -22.74
CA ALA A 270 -34.04 6.09 -22.38
C ALA A 270 -33.13 5.11 -21.63
N GLY A 271 -31.81 5.32 -21.63
CA GLY A 271 -30.80 4.47 -20.96
C GLY A 271 -29.45 4.51 -21.64
N SER A 272 -28.48 3.82 -21.01
CA SER A 272 -27.09 3.76 -21.47
C SER A 272 -26.58 2.33 -21.46
N THR A 273 -25.67 2.01 -22.38
CA THR A 273 -24.81 0.81 -22.37
C THR A 273 -23.38 1.19 -22.06
N PHE A 274 -22.60 0.24 -21.52
CA PHE A 274 -21.28 0.51 -20.98
C PHE A 274 -20.20 -0.18 -21.82
N ASN A 275 -19.03 0.40 -21.84
CA ASN A 275 -17.86 -0.17 -22.49
C ASN A 275 -17.41 -1.46 -21.80
N ALA A 276 -16.60 -2.25 -22.54
CA ALA A 276 -15.87 -3.38 -21.98
C ALA A 276 -14.78 -2.92 -20.97
N LEU A 277 -14.19 -3.88 -20.26
CA LEU A 277 -13.01 -3.66 -19.41
C LEU A 277 -11.82 -3.14 -20.25
N PRO A 278 -11.01 -2.25 -19.69
CA PRO A 278 -11.10 -1.63 -18.35
C PRO A 278 -12.01 -0.40 -18.32
N PHE A 279 -12.40 0.11 -19.48
CA PHE A 279 -13.04 1.43 -19.65
C PHE A 279 -14.38 1.56 -18.92
N LYS A 280 -15.10 0.45 -18.69
CA LYS A 280 -16.34 0.43 -17.88
C LYS A 280 -16.19 1.09 -16.50
N PHE A 281 -14.98 1.07 -15.92
CA PHE A 281 -14.70 1.62 -14.60
C PHE A 281 -13.92 2.94 -14.62
N GLU A 282 -13.56 3.46 -15.81
CA GLU A 282 -12.73 4.65 -15.98
C GLU A 282 -13.55 5.80 -16.60
N ALA A 283 -14.35 6.46 -15.76
CA ALA A 283 -15.23 7.55 -16.19
C ALA A 283 -14.48 8.88 -16.24
N GLY A 284 -14.63 9.61 -17.36
CA GLY A 284 -14.02 10.92 -17.59
C GLY A 284 -12.55 10.85 -18.00
N THR A 285 -11.90 12.01 -18.17
CA THR A 285 -10.47 12.07 -18.50
C THR A 285 -9.65 11.51 -17.33
N PRO A 286 -8.84 10.46 -17.56
CA PRO A 286 -8.06 9.82 -16.50
C PRO A 286 -6.85 10.65 -16.08
N HIS A 287 -6.21 10.22 -15.00
CA HIS A 287 -4.96 10.83 -14.53
C HIS A 287 -3.76 10.32 -15.36
N ILE A 288 -3.64 10.81 -16.61
CA ILE A 288 -2.67 10.31 -17.61
C ILE A 288 -1.23 10.46 -17.11
N ALA A 289 -0.87 11.68 -16.63
CA ALA A 289 0.45 11.94 -16.08
C ALA A 289 0.79 11.04 -14.86
N GLY A 290 -0.23 10.74 -14.03
CA GLY A 290 -0.06 9.83 -12.90
C GLY A 290 0.21 8.39 -13.33
N ALA A 291 -0.48 7.88 -14.35
CA ALA A 291 -0.23 6.55 -14.90
C ALA A 291 1.17 6.43 -15.48
N ILE A 292 1.61 7.44 -16.25
CA ILE A 292 2.98 7.50 -16.82
C ILE A 292 4.03 7.56 -15.71
N GLY A 293 3.82 8.38 -14.68
CA GLY A 293 4.73 8.47 -13.54
C GLY A 293 4.77 7.18 -12.71
N LEU A 294 3.65 6.46 -12.59
CA LEU A 294 3.63 5.16 -11.93
C LEU A 294 4.38 4.09 -12.74
N ALA A 295 4.26 4.09 -14.07
CA ALA A 295 5.04 3.20 -14.91
C ALA A 295 6.55 3.47 -14.78
N ALA A 296 6.96 4.74 -14.75
CA ALA A 296 8.36 5.11 -14.53
C ALA A 296 8.89 4.62 -13.16
N ALA A 297 8.04 4.64 -12.11
CA ALA A 297 8.40 4.09 -10.81
C ALA A 297 8.56 2.56 -10.84
N ILE A 298 7.69 1.85 -11.55
CA ILE A 298 7.77 0.40 -11.75
C ILE A 298 9.02 0.04 -12.54
N ASP A 299 9.33 0.77 -13.61
CA ASP A 299 10.52 0.56 -14.43
C ASP A 299 11.80 0.80 -13.61
N TYR A 300 11.83 1.86 -12.78
CA TYR A 300 12.91 2.12 -11.84
C TYR A 300 13.13 0.93 -10.88
N LEU A 301 12.05 0.44 -10.24
CA LEU A 301 12.11 -0.71 -9.35
C LEU A 301 12.53 -2.01 -10.03
N SER A 302 12.26 -2.14 -11.33
CA SER A 302 12.68 -3.31 -12.11
C SER A 302 14.20 -3.36 -12.31
N GLY A 303 14.88 -2.23 -12.15
CA GLY A 303 16.34 -2.12 -12.14
C GLY A 303 17.00 -2.34 -10.76
N VAL A 304 16.19 -2.47 -9.68
CA VAL A 304 16.67 -2.66 -8.31
C VAL A 304 16.60 -4.14 -7.94
N ASP A 305 17.64 -4.66 -7.28
CA ASP A 305 17.56 -5.97 -6.61
C ASP A 305 16.62 -5.86 -5.40
N ARG A 306 15.34 -6.18 -5.61
CA ARG A 306 14.29 -6.04 -4.60
C ARG A 306 14.46 -6.99 -3.44
N ALA A 307 15.12 -8.13 -3.63
CA ALA A 307 15.40 -9.07 -2.54
C ALA A 307 16.49 -8.51 -1.63
N ALA A 308 17.56 -7.96 -2.22
CA ALA A 308 18.62 -7.28 -1.47
C ALA A 308 18.10 -6.01 -0.76
N ALA A 309 17.23 -5.23 -1.42
CA ALA A 309 16.59 -4.07 -0.80
C ALA A 309 15.72 -4.45 0.41
N ALA A 310 14.90 -5.50 0.32
CA ALA A 310 14.10 -6.01 1.43
C ALA A 310 14.98 -6.50 2.60
N ALA A 311 16.05 -7.25 2.32
CA ALA A 311 17.00 -7.68 3.35
C ALA A 311 17.73 -6.50 4.02
N HIS A 312 18.00 -5.44 3.25
CA HIS A 312 18.55 -4.20 3.80
C HIS A 312 17.55 -3.52 4.76
N GLU A 313 16.29 -3.38 4.38
CA GLU A 313 15.26 -2.82 5.26
C GLU A 313 15.04 -3.65 6.53
N GLU A 314 15.11 -4.99 6.44
CA GLU A 314 15.08 -5.88 7.61
C GLU A 314 16.29 -5.64 8.53
N THR A 315 17.47 -5.40 7.96
CA THR A 315 18.68 -5.06 8.72
C THR A 315 18.52 -3.74 9.46
N LEU A 316 18.01 -2.69 8.82
CA LEU A 316 17.76 -1.39 9.46
C LEU A 316 16.77 -1.52 10.63
N LEU A 317 15.70 -2.30 10.45
CA LEU A 317 14.73 -2.58 11.51
C LEU A 317 15.38 -3.35 12.67
N ALA A 318 16.16 -4.39 12.39
CA ALA A 318 16.86 -5.18 13.40
C ALA A 318 17.86 -4.34 14.23
N GLU A 319 18.63 -3.49 13.57
CA GLU A 319 19.55 -2.53 14.21
C GLU A 319 18.80 -1.52 15.09
N THR A 320 17.66 -1.01 14.61
CA THR A 320 16.82 -0.10 15.41
C THR A 320 16.32 -0.78 16.67
N ILE A 321 15.80 -2.00 16.57
CA ILE A 321 15.35 -2.80 17.71
C ILE A 321 16.48 -3.03 18.71
N ALA A 322 17.64 -3.46 18.22
CA ALA A 322 18.80 -3.75 19.06
C ALA A 322 19.32 -2.51 19.81
N ARG A 323 19.44 -1.38 19.09
CA ARG A 323 20.00 -0.13 19.64
C ARG A 323 19.02 0.66 20.52
N THR A 324 17.73 0.32 20.50
CA THR A 324 16.71 0.93 21.35
C THR A 324 16.32 0.08 22.57
N ALA A 325 16.78 -1.16 22.63
CA ALA A 325 16.39 -2.14 23.66
C ALA A 325 16.76 -1.73 25.11
N ASP A 326 17.80 -0.92 25.28
CA ASP A 326 18.27 -0.42 26.58
C ASP A 326 17.69 0.96 26.98
N ILE A 327 16.83 1.56 26.15
CA ILE A 327 16.22 2.86 26.46
C ILE A 327 15.06 2.63 27.45
N PRO A 328 15.17 3.19 28.70
CA PRO A 328 14.15 2.98 29.69
C PRO A 328 12.79 3.53 29.24
N GLY A 329 11.70 2.81 29.55
CA GLY A 329 10.35 3.24 29.19
C GLY A 329 9.99 3.15 27.69
N LEU A 330 10.94 2.86 26.81
CA LEU A 330 10.62 2.60 25.41
C LEU A 330 10.06 1.17 25.28
N ARG A 331 8.90 1.07 24.63
CA ARG A 331 8.25 -0.21 24.36
C ARG A 331 7.85 -0.29 22.88
N ARG A 332 8.42 -1.24 22.15
CA ARG A 332 7.99 -1.59 20.79
C ARG A 332 6.55 -2.12 20.83
N ILE A 333 5.73 -1.68 19.88
CA ILE A 333 4.34 -2.12 19.70
C ILE A 333 4.28 -3.07 18.50
N GLY A 334 3.80 -4.28 18.78
CA GLY A 334 3.86 -5.39 17.82
C GLY A 334 5.28 -5.98 17.68
N ALA A 335 5.34 -7.29 17.50
CA ALA A 335 6.59 -8.01 17.28
C ALA A 335 6.31 -9.23 16.38
N PRO A 336 5.81 -9.00 15.14
CA PRO A 336 5.43 -10.09 14.26
C PRO A 336 6.67 -10.90 13.85
N THR A 337 6.44 -12.16 13.47
CA THR A 337 7.50 -13.09 13.01
C THR A 337 8.12 -12.62 11.70
N ARG A 338 7.27 -12.03 10.81
CA ARG A 338 7.71 -11.43 9.55
C ARG A 338 7.26 -9.98 9.50
N SER A 339 8.19 -9.07 9.25
CA SER A 339 7.93 -7.64 9.25
C SER A 339 8.62 -6.94 8.09
N ALA A 340 7.92 -6.05 7.41
CA ALA A 340 8.54 -5.01 6.60
C ALA A 340 9.18 -3.94 7.52
N GLY A 341 10.01 -3.07 6.99
CA GLY A 341 10.83 -2.09 7.71
C GLY A 341 10.07 -1.06 8.55
N ILE A 342 9.17 -1.49 9.45
CA ILE A 342 8.36 -0.60 10.30
C ILE A 342 8.65 -0.85 11.79
N PHE A 343 9.03 0.24 12.50
CA PHE A 343 9.26 0.26 13.93
C PHE A 343 8.24 1.20 14.60
N SER A 344 7.21 0.61 15.22
CA SER A 344 6.21 1.34 16.01
C SER A 344 6.48 1.19 17.49
N PHE A 345 6.47 2.29 18.23
CA PHE A 345 6.82 2.28 19.65
C PHE A 345 6.09 3.38 20.43
N VAL A 346 6.09 3.23 21.74
CA VAL A 346 5.69 4.24 22.71
C VAL A 346 6.83 4.46 23.72
N MET A 347 6.80 5.59 24.42
CA MET A 347 7.72 5.92 25.49
C MET A 347 6.92 6.33 26.71
N ASP A 348 7.22 5.73 27.85
CA ASP A 348 6.55 6.03 29.11
C ASP A 348 6.73 7.52 29.47
N GLY A 349 5.66 8.15 29.94
CA GLY A 349 5.66 9.57 30.30
C GLY A 349 5.69 10.57 29.15
N CYS A 350 5.75 10.10 27.89
CA CYS A 350 5.81 10.95 26.70
C CYS A 350 4.65 10.64 25.73
N HIS A 351 3.86 11.67 25.39
CA HIS A 351 2.85 11.49 24.37
C HIS A 351 3.50 11.30 22.99
N PRO A 352 3.00 10.39 22.13
CA PRO A 352 3.61 10.17 20.81
C PRO A 352 3.82 11.43 19.96
N SER A 353 2.88 12.39 20.02
CA SER A 353 2.99 13.65 19.27
C SER A 353 4.14 14.53 19.77
N ASP A 354 4.38 14.57 21.11
CA ASP A 354 5.47 15.37 21.68
C ASP A 354 6.83 14.79 21.28
N LEU A 355 6.93 13.46 21.30
CA LEU A 355 8.14 12.78 20.83
C LEU A 355 8.36 13.02 19.33
N GLY A 356 7.31 12.99 18.53
CA GLY A 356 7.41 13.30 17.10
C GLY A 356 7.91 14.72 16.83
N MET A 357 7.43 15.72 17.58
CA MET A 357 7.90 17.10 17.46
C MET A 357 9.37 17.24 17.84
N LEU A 358 9.83 16.59 18.91
CA LEU A 358 11.24 16.61 19.33
C LEU A 358 12.16 15.92 18.33
N LEU A 359 11.67 14.93 17.59
CA LEU A 359 12.42 14.29 16.52
C LEU A 359 12.49 15.20 15.28
N ASP A 360 11.38 15.87 14.93
CA ASP A 360 11.32 16.83 13.81
C ASP A 360 12.28 18.01 14.02
N GLU A 361 12.40 18.55 15.25
CA GLU A 361 13.40 19.57 15.60
C GLU A 361 14.85 19.12 15.28
N GLN A 362 15.09 17.82 15.14
CA GLN A 362 16.39 17.22 14.82
C GLN A 362 16.47 16.74 13.36
N GLY A 363 15.53 17.15 12.50
CA GLY A 363 15.47 16.75 11.11
C GLY A 363 14.96 15.31 10.86
N ILE A 364 14.38 14.66 11.87
CA ILE A 364 13.93 13.26 11.80
C ILE A 364 12.42 13.23 11.61
N ALA A 365 11.99 12.90 10.39
CA ALA A 365 10.57 12.80 10.01
C ALA A 365 10.00 11.42 10.34
N VAL A 366 9.17 11.35 11.35
CA VAL A 366 8.39 10.15 11.75
C VAL A 366 6.90 10.47 11.75
N ARG A 367 6.07 9.44 11.84
CA ARG A 367 4.62 9.62 12.01
C ARG A 367 4.17 9.29 13.41
N THR A 368 3.15 10.02 13.91
CA THR A 368 2.57 9.78 15.23
C THR A 368 1.05 9.60 15.16
N GLY A 369 0.47 8.89 16.15
CA GLY A 369 -0.97 8.69 16.30
C GLY A 369 -1.44 7.29 15.93
N HIS A 370 -2.69 7.19 15.45
CA HIS A 370 -3.35 5.89 15.19
C HIS A 370 -2.97 5.25 13.84
N HIS A 371 -2.25 5.92 12.96
CA HIS A 371 -1.86 5.47 11.61
C HIS A 371 -3.04 5.00 10.75
N CYS A 372 -4.24 5.57 10.94
CA CYS A 372 -5.49 5.13 10.31
C CYS A 372 -5.83 3.64 10.61
N ALA A 373 -5.42 3.13 11.78
CA ALA A 373 -5.70 1.79 12.30
C ALA A 373 -6.16 1.89 13.76
N GLN A 374 -7.15 2.74 14.03
CA GLN A 374 -7.63 2.99 15.39
C GLN A 374 -8.11 1.72 16.10
N PRO A 375 -8.87 0.78 15.49
CA PRO A 375 -9.25 -0.47 16.16
C PRO A 375 -8.04 -1.29 16.63
N LEU A 376 -6.95 -1.30 15.87
CA LEU A 376 -5.71 -1.96 16.28
C LEU A 376 -5.10 -1.29 17.53
N MET A 377 -5.08 0.05 17.60
CA MET A 377 -4.55 0.76 18.77
C MET A 377 -5.39 0.47 20.03
N GLU A 378 -6.71 0.38 19.88
CA GLU A 378 -7.63 -0.03 20.96
C GLU A 378 -7.34 -1.47 21.41
N ARG A 379 -7.17 -2.42 20.46
CA ARG A 379 -6.81 -3.83 20.75
C ARG A 379 -5.48 -3.95 21.51
N LEU A 380 -4.50 -3.12 21.16
CA LEU A 380 -3.17 -3.14 21.79
C LEU A 380 -3.09 -2.24 23.04
N ALA A 381 -4.20 -1.62 23.44
CA ALA A 381 -4.33 -0.75 24.60
C ALA A 381 -3.29 0.40 24.61
N VAL A 382 -3.09 1.05 23.46
CA VAL A 382 -2.22 2.22 23.32
C VAL A 382 -3.00 3.40 22.72
N PRO A 383 -2.72 4.66 23.14
CA PRO A 383 -3.40 5.84 22.60
C PRO A 383 -2.97 6.17 21.15
N GLY A 384 -1.94 5.52 20.66
CA GLY A 384 -1.24 5.73 19.40
C GLY A 384 0.22 5.39 19.57
N THR A 385 0.99 5.44 18.49
CA THR A 385 2.43 5.16 18.49
C THR A 385 3.21 6.24 17.77
N VAL A 386 4.51 6.30 18.00
CA VAL A 386 5.48 6.86 17.05
C VAL A 386 5.86 5.74 16.11
N ARG A 387 5.84 6.00 14.81
CA ARG A 387 6.20 5.03 13.77
C ARG A 387 7.33 5.57 12.91
N ALA A 388 8.47 4.89 12.97
CA ALA A 388 9.53 5.00 11.98
C ALA A 388 9.36 3.91 10.93
N SER A 389 9.45 4.23 9.66
CA SER A 389 9.32 3.28 8.56
C SER A 389 10.44 3.49 7.55
N TYR A 390 11.16 2.43 7.28
CA TYR A 390 12.31 2.40 6.38
C TYR A 390 11.90 2.10 4.94
N SER A 391 12.75 2.50 4.03
CA SER A 391 12.69 2.16 2.62
C SER A 391 14.13 1.97 2.09
N MET A 392 14.27 1.46 0.89
CA MET A 392 15.55 1.07 0.27
C MET A 392 16.64 2.15 0.25
N TYR A 393 16.29 3.43 0.36
CA TYR A 393 17.24 4.56 0.39
C TYR A 393 17.64 5.00 1.80
N ASN A 394 17.07 4.41 2.86
CA ASN A 394 17.51 4.69 4.22
C ASN A 394 18.82 3.97 4.52
N THR A 395 19.61 4.54 5.43
CA THR A 395 20.95 4.04 5.77
C THR A 395 21.09 3.75 7.26
N LEU A 396 22.20 3.17 7.67
CA LEU A 396 22.51 2.96 9.10
C LEU A 396 22.68 4.30 9.84
N GLU A 397 23.13 5.34 9.17
CA GLU A 397 23.20 6.70 9.72
C GLU A 397 21.82 7.25 10.06
N ASP A 398 20.77 6.90 9.27
CA ASP A 398 19.39 7.26 9.59
C ASP A 398 18.92 6.53 10.88
N VAL A 399 19.33 5.27 11.09
CA VAL A 399 19.07 4.53 12.33
C VAL A 399 19.79 5.17 13.51
N GLU A 400 21.07 5.53 13.35
CA GLU A 400 21.87 6.20 14.39
C GLU A 400 21.24 7.53 14.81
N ALA A 401 20.83 8.33 13.84
CA ALA A 401 20.15 9.60 14.09
C ALA A 401 18.84 9.39 14.85
N LEU A 402 18.00 8.42 14.42
CA LEU A 402 16.74 8.09 15.12
C LEU A 402 17.01 7.71 16.59
N VAL A 403 17.95 6.79 16.83
CA VAL A 403 18.28 6.32 18.19
C VAL A 403 18.83 7.46 19.05
N ALA A 404 19.71 8.29 18.52
CA ALA A 404 20.23 9.46 19.21
C ALA A 404 19.11 10.46 19.55
N GLY A 405 18.21 10.72 18.60
CA GLY A 405 17.05 11.59 18.78
C GLY A 405 16.11 11.08 19.86
N ILE A 406 15.81 9.78 19.88
CA ILE A 406 14.99 9.14 20.92
C ILE A 406 15.67 9.28 22.30
N ARG A 407 16.98 8.99 22.42
CA ARG A 407 17.72 9.13 23.68
C ARG A 407 17.74 10.56 24.20
N LYS A 408 17.92 11.53 23.31
CA LYS A 408 17.85 12.97 23.65
C LYS A 408 16.46 13.34 24.16
N ALA A 409 15.40 12.90 23.48
CA ALA A 409 14.03 13.13 23.93
C ALA A 409 13.76 12.47 25.30
N HIS A 410 14.23 11.24 25.50
CA HIS A 410 14.09 10.54 26.79
C HIS A 410 14.66 11.37 27.96
N THR A 411 15.82 12.03 27.79
CA THR A 411 16.43 12.85 28.83
C THR A 411 15.62 14.10 29.21
N LEU A 412 14.67 14.52 28.35
CA LEU A 412 13.79 15.66 28.62
C LEU A 412 12.54 15.28 29.43
N PHE A 413 12.15 14.00 29.41
CA PHE A 413 10.98 13.48 30.10
C PHE A 413 11.33 12.65 31.36
N SER A 414 12.63 12.41 31.62
CA SER A 414 13.16 11.74 32.83
C SER A 414 13.48 12.73 33.89
#